data_91cdabba2247f6527c0296d913437be1
#
_entry.id   91cdabba2247f6527c0296d913437be1
#
_cell.length_a   1.000
_cell.length_b   1.000
_cell.length_c   1.000
_cell.angle_alpha   90.00
_cell.angle_beta   90.00
_cell.angle_gamma   90.00
#
_symmetry.space_group_name_H-M   'P 1'
#
loop_
_entity.id
_entity.type
_entity.pdbx_description
1 polymer ?
#
loop_
_entity_poly.entity_id
_entity_poly.type
_entity_poly.pdbx_seq_one_letter_code
_entity_poly.pdbx_strand_id
1 'polypeptide(L)'
;MTARRHILLTLLALCAFATAAQAQLVFTPDTWDFGTIRETDGRVSHTFTGENRGNTPVVILDVVTTCGCTVPQFTKRPIRPGEKTTVKVTFDPANRPGAFTKELGVYSSERKKVATLTIRGNVTPRMKSTEELYPVDAGGGLRLSTTLNAFSYIRPGQQVQSAIGYANTSGKTIRLELRPLESSGLLAVTAPREIAPGEQGSINVAYLI
;
A
#
# COMPACT_ATOMS: atom_id res chain seq x y z
N MET A 1 -27.48 -24.51 58.47
CA MET A 1 -26.19 -24.71 57.72
C MET A 1 -26.37 -25.33 56.32
N THR A 2 -27.47 -25.96 56.03
CA THR A 2 -27.75 -26.67 54.75
C THR A 2 -28.06 -25.73 53.57
N ALA A 3 -28.82 -24.64 53.76
CA ALA A 3 -29.19 -23.74 52.70
C ALA A 3 -27.98 -23.01 52.04
N ARG A 4 -26.97 -22.65 52.82
CA ARG A 4 -25.77 -21.96 52.32
C ARG A 4 -24.90 -22.91 51.46
N ARG A 5 -24.89 -24.21 51.72
CA ARG A 5 -24.17 -25.23 50.94
C ARG A 5 -24.82 -25.50 49.59
N HIS A 6 -26.17 -25.42 49.51
CA HIS A 6 -26.86 -25.59 48.22
C HIS A 6 -26.72 -24.39 47.30
N ILE A 7 -26.70 -23.18 47.87
CA ILE A 7 -26.44 -21.93 47.09
C ILE A 7 -25.02 -21.92 46.52
N LEU A 8 -24.02 -22.38 47.29
CA LEU A 8 -22.63 -22.47 46.81
C LEU A 8 -22.45 -23.52 45.68
N LEU A 9 -23.13 -24.65 45.81
CA LEU A 9 -23.11 -25.71 44.80
C LEU A 9 -23.86 -25.31 43.51
N THR A 10 -24.94 -24.57 43.59
CA THR A 10 -25.63 -24.03 42.39
C THR A 10 -24.85 -22.93 41.70
N LEU A 11 -24.15 -22.03 42.44
CA LEU A 11 -23.25 -21.04 41.86
C LEU A 11 -22.03 -21.68 41.22
N LEU A 12 -21.48 -22.75 41.75
CA LEU A 12 -20.35 -23.47 41.15
C LEU A 12 -20.77 -24.23 39.87
N ALA A 13 -22.00 -24.75 39.82
CA ALA A 13 -22.55 -25.42 38.63
C ALA A 13 -22.87 -24.41 37.50
N LEU A 14 -23.23 -23.16 37.85
CA LEU A 14 -23.52 -22.10 36.84
C LEU A 14 -22.25 -21.54 36.19
N CYS A 15 -21.09 -21.59 36.88
CA CYS A 15 -19.80 -21.17 36.30
C CYS A 15 -19.19 -22.19 35.31
N ALA A 16 -19.65 -23.42 35.27
CA ALA A 16 -19.10 -24.48 34.40
C ALA A 16 -19.58 -24.38 32.92
N PHE A 17 -20.53 -23.52 32.61
CA PHE A 17 -21.04 -23.31 31.24
C PHE A 17 -20.57 -22.03 30.59
N ALA A 18 -19.40 -21.52 30.97
CA ALA A 18 -18.72 -20.56 30.12
C ALA A 18 -18.18 -21.29 28.89
N THR A 19 -19.05 -21.57 27.89
CA THR A 19 -18.62 -22.02 26.57
C THR A 19 -17.79 -20.89 25.99
N ALA A 20 -16.46 -21.06 26.02
CA ALA A 20 -15.57 -20.20 25.26
C ALA A 20 -16.07 -20.17 23.82
N ALA A 21 -16.49 -19.01 23.32
CA ALA A 21 -16.83 -18.82 21.93
C ALA A 21 -15.55 -19.07 21.11
N GLN A 22 -15.34 -20.32 20.71
CA GLN A 22 -14.20 -20.67 19.87
C GLN A 22 -14.46 -20.12 18.48
N ALA A 23 -13.44 -19.51 17.88
CA ALA A 23 -13.49 -19.10 16.49
C ALA A 23 -13.90 -20.32 15.64
N GLN A 24 -15.02 -20.21 14.94
CA GLN A 24 -15.60 -21.32 14.19
C GLN A 24 -14.71 -21.72 13.01
N LEU A 25 -14.07 -20.74 12.34
CA LEU A 25 -13.15 -20.99 11.23
C LEU A 25 -11.74 -20.54 11.65
N VAL A 26 -10.80 -21.50 11.73
CA VAL A 26 -9.43 -21.26 12.20
C VAL A 26 -8.46 -21.48 11.05
N PHE A 27 -7.68 -20.49 10.72
CA PHE A 27 -6.58 -20.56 9.75
C PHE A 27 -5.26 -20.73 10.50
N THR A 28 -4.40 -21.64 10.02
CA THR A 28 -3.09 -21.87 10.61
C THR A 28 -2.07 -22.16 9.51
N PRO A 29 -1.11 -21.25 9.27
CA PRO A 29 -0.99 -19.90 9.84
C PRO A 29 -2.09 -18.95 9.33
N ASP A 30 -2.39 -17.90 10.08
CA ASP A 30 -3.28 -16.79 9.70
C ASP A 30 -2.52 -15.58 9.14
N THR A 31 -1.20 -15.60 9.26
CA THR A 31 -0.29 -14.56 8.80
C THR A 31 0.74 -15.14 7.84
N TRP A 32 0.96 -14.46 6.73
CA TRP A 32 1.98 -14.79 5.76
C TRP A 32 2.90 -13.62 5.49
N ASP A 33 4.22 -13.88 5.54
CA ASP A 33 5.25 -12.91 5.21
C ASP A 33 5.87 -13.26 3.85
N PHE A 34 5.69 -12.37 2.88
CA PHE A 34 6.31 -12.51 1.56
C PHE A 34 7.81 -12.17 1.57
N GLY A 35 8.32 -11.64 2.71
CA GLY A 35 9.70 -11.16 2.78
C GLY A 35 9.92 -9.95 1.88
N THR A 36 11.09 -9.88 1.27
CA THR A 36 11.41 -8.84 0.29
C THR A 36 11.05 -9.32 -1.11
N ILE A 37 10.17 -8.60 -1.78
CA ILE A 37 9.75 -8.81 -3.17
C ILE A 37 10.11 -7.58 -4.00
N ARG A 38 10.38 -7.73 -5.30
CA ARG A 38 10.65 -6.60 -6.19
C ARG A 38 9.35 -6.14 -6.85
N GLU A 39 9.24 -4.85 -7.07
CA GLU A 39 8.11 -4.27 -7.80
C GLU A 39 7.92 -4.90 -9.20
N THR A 40 9.01 -5.40 -9.79
CA THR A 40 9.06 -6.05 -11.10
C THR A 40 8.73 -7.55 -11.08
N ASP A 41 8.61 -8.18 -9.92
CA ASP A 41 8.36 -9.62 -9.82
C ASP A 41 6.92 -10.01 -10.22
N GLY A 42 6.07 -9.00 -10.43
CA GLY A 42 4.66 -9.20 -10.72
C GLY A 42 3.85 -9.60 -9.47
N ARG A 43 2.66 -10.12 -9.70
CA ARG A 43 1.75 -10.50 -8.61
C ARG A 43 2.27 -11.71 -7.84
N VAL A 44 2.28 -11.61 -6.52
CA VAL A 44 2.62 -12.71 -5.61
C VAL A 44 1.36 -13.24 -4.94
N SER A 45 1.34 -14.53 -4.61
CA SER A 45 0.16 -15.17 -4.03
C SER A 45 0.53 -16.10 -2.89
N HIS A 46 -0.35 -16.19 -1.90
CA HIS A 46 -0.31 -17.20 -0.85
C HIS A 46 -1.69 -17.82 -0.66
N THR A 47 -1.72 -19.10 -0.29
CA THR A 47 -2.98 -19.81 0.00
C THR A 47 -3.01 -20.17 1.47
N PHE A 48 -3.89 -19.54 2.20
CA PHE A 48 -4.21 -19.87 3.57
C PHE A 48 -5.10 -21.09 3.63
N THR A 49 -4.81 -22.02 4.53
CA THR A 49 -5.67 -23.18 4.81
C THR A 49 -6.37 -22.98 6.15
N GLY A 50 -7.69 -23.04 6.13
CA GLY A 50 -8.52 -22.96 7.32
C GLY A 50 -9.27 -24.24 7.56
N GLU A 51 -9.72 -24.46 8.80
CA GLU A 51 -10.51 -25.60 9.25
C GLU A 51 -11.72 -25.11 10.05
N ASN A 52 -12.89 -25.64 9.78
CA ASN A 52 -14.06 -25.40 10.62
C ASN A 52 -13.94 -26.23 11.91
N ARG A 53 -13.56 -25.58 12.99
CA ARG A 53 -13.46 -26.18 14.34
C ARG A 53 -14.73 -26.01 15.16
N GLY A 54 -15.76 -25.43 14.59
CA GLY A 54 -17.09 -25.35 15.20
C GLY A 54 -17.88 -26.65 15.05
N ASN A 55 -19.10 -26.61 15.53
CA ASN A 55 -20.04 -27.74 15.49
C ASN A 55 -21.14 -27.58 14.42
N THR A 56 -21.15 -26.48 13.71
CA THR A 56 -22.10 -26.17 12.63
C THR A 56 -21.38 -25.85 11.31
N PRO A 57 -22.00 -26.08 10.15
CA PRO A 57 -21.41 -25.68 8.88
C PRO A 57 -21.24 -24.15 8.78
N VAL A 58 -20.13 -23.71 8.18
CA VAL A 58 -19.85 -22.30 7.89
C VAL A 58 -19.79 -22.07 6.38
N VAL A 59 -20.37 -20.98 5.92
CA VAL A 59 -20.21 -20.50 4.55
C VAL A 59 -19.45 -19.18 4.58
N ILE A 60 -18.34 -19.09 3.82
CA ILE A 60 -17.65 -17.81 3.62
C ILE A 60 -18.48 -17.01 2.62
N LEU A 61 -19.03 -15.88 3.08
CA LEU A 61 -19.79 -14.96 2.23
C LEU A 61 -18.85 -14.06 1.45
N ASP A 62 -17.85 -13.50 2.16
CA ASP A 62 -16.92 -12.53 1.60
C ASP A 62 -15.57 -12.52 2.34
N VAL A 63 -14.54 -12.08 1.64
CA VAL A 63 -13.21 -11.78 2.20
C VAL A 63 -12.87 -10.35 1.84
N VAL A 64 -13.01 -9.45 2.80
CA VAL A 64 -12.88 -8.01 2.61
C VAL A 64 -11.45 -7.57 2.82
N THR A 65 -10.94 -6.78 1.88
CA THR A 65 -9.61 -6.15 1.93
C THR A 65 -9.73 -4.64 2.03
N THR A 66 -8.73 -4.00 2.60
CA THR A 66 -8.70 -2.52 2.75
C THR A 66 -8.22 -1.80 1.50
N CYS A 67 -7.72 -2.51 0.48
CA CYS A 67 -7.25 -1.91 -0.78
C CYS A 67 -7.52 -2.82 -1.98
N GLY A 68 -7.66 -2.22 -3.18
CA GLY A 68 -7.78 -2.95 -4.44
C GLY A 68 -6.51 -3.67 -4.92
N CYS A 69 -5.42 -3.56 -4.16
CA CYS A 69 -4.13 -4.21 -4.44
C CYS A 69 -4.07 -5.68 -4.01
N THR A 70 -5.08 -6.14 -3.28
CA THR A 70 -5.16 -7.48 -2.74
C THR A 70 -6.46 -8.12 -3.19
N VAL A 71 -6.35 -9.26 -3.88
CA VAL A 71 -7.53 -9.97 -4.44
C VAL A 71 -7.63 -11.34 -3.79
N PRO A 72 -8.69 -11.59 -3.00
CA PRO A 72 -8.96 -12.91 -2.43
C PRO A 72 -9.73 -13.79 -3.41
N GLN A 73 -9.44 -15.09 -3.36
CA GLN A 73 -10.20 -16.14 -4.05
C GLN A 73 -10.56 -17.23 -3.05
N PHE A 74 -11.83 -17.57 -2.95
CA PHE A 74 -12.35 -18.56 -1.99
C PHE A 74 -13.62 -19.23 -2.53
N THR A 75 -14.02 -20.34 -1.90
CA THR A 75 -15.25 -21.05 -2.26
C THR A 75 -16.42 -20.63 -1.35
N LYS A 76 -17.62 -20.52 -1.93
CA LYS A 76 -18.86 -20.17 -1.21
C LYS A 76 -19.70 -21.40 -0.82
N ARG A 77 -19.12 -22.60 -0.83
CA ARG A 77 -19.80 -23.81 -0.38
C ARG A 77 -19.80 -23.91 1.15
N PRO A 78 -20.77 -24.63 1.75
CA PRO A 78 -20.75 -24.92 3.17
C PRO A 78 -19.50 -25.76 3.55
N ILE A 79 -18.81 -25.33 4.59
CA ILE A 79 -17.64 -26.01 5.19
C ILE A 79 -18.15 -26.72 6.44
N ARG A 80 -18.20 -28.03 6.41
CA ARG A 80 -18.70 -28.85 7.53
C ARG A 80 -17.74 -28.82 8.71
N PRO A 81 -18.19 -29.16 9.94
CA PRO A 81 -17.31 -29.38 11.08
C PRO A 81 -16.15 -30.32 10.72
N GLY A 82 -14.91 -29.93 11.06
CA GLY A 82 -13.69 -30.66 10.72
C GLY A 82 -13.23 -30.52 9.26
N GLU A 83 -14.00 -29.88 8.39
CA GLU A 83 -13.64 -29.75 6.99
C GLU A 83 -12.67 -28.58 6.79
N LYS A 84 -11.71 -28.78 5.85
CA LYS A 84 -10.74 -27.75 5.47
C LYS A 84 -11.26 -26.90 4.30
N THR A 85 -10.83 -25.64 4.28
CA THR A 85 -11.07 -24.71 3.20
C THR A 85 -9.82 -23.90 2.91
N THR A 86 -9.81 -23.22 1.79
CA THR A 86 -8.67 -22.37 1.40
C THR A 86 -9.13 -20.98 1.00
N VAL A 87 -8.29 -20.00 1.32
CA VAL A 87 -8.38 -18.61 0.82
C VAL A 87 -7.06 -18.28 0.15
N LYS A 88 -7.05 -18.16 -1.17
CA LYS A 88 -5.89 -17.70 -1.92
C LYS A 88 -5.91 -16.18 -1.96
N VAL A 89 -4.82 -15.55 -1.55
CA VAL A 89 -4.65 -14.09 -1.53
C VAL A 89 -3.57 -13.73 -2.54
N THR A 90 -3.89 -12.83 -3.45
CA THR A 90 -2.95 -12.32 -4.47
C THR A 90 -2.70 -10.84 -4.20
N PHE A 91 -1.43 -10.45 -4.07
CA PHE A 91 -0.98 -9.08 -3.87
C PHE A 91 -0.25 -8.58 -5.12
N ASP A 92 -0.56 -7.35 -5.52
CA ASP A 92 0.08 -6.66 -6.64
C ASP A 92 1.07 -5.61 -6.09
N PRO A 93 2.40 -5.80 -6.22
CA PRO A 93 3.41 -4.88 -5.72
C PRO A 93 3.62 -3.65 -6.61
N ALA A 94 3.05 -3.60 -7.82
CA ALA A 94 3.30 -2.54 -8.78
C ALA A 94 2.91 -1.16 -8.22
N ASN A 95 3.84 -0.20 -8.28
CA ASN A 95 3.72 1.16 -7.76
C ASN A 95 3.45 1.24 -6.24
N ARG A 96 3.96 0.25 -5.47
CA ARG A 96 3.77 0.16 -4.01
C ARG A 96 5.07 -0.16 -3.26
N PRO A 97 6.15 0.62 -3.49
CA PRO A 97 7.42 0.38 -2.80
C PRO A 97 7.29 0.60 -1.29
N GLY A 98 8.12 -0.12 -0.54
CA GLY A 98 8.20 -0.04 0.90
C GLY A 98 7.50 -1.19 1.63
N ALA A 99 7.54 -1.14 2.96
CA ALA A 99 6.93 -2.13 3.82
C ALA A 99 5.38 -2.07 3.75
N PHE A 100 4.76 -3.23 3.74
CA PHE A 100 3.31 -3.34 3.78
C PHE A 100 2.84 -4.39 4.78
N THR A 101 1.67 -4.12 5.37
CA THR A 101 0.87 -5.08 6.12
C THR A 101 -0.58 -4.87 5.70
N LYS A 102 -1.25 -5.96 5.29
CA LYS A 102 -2.64 -5.95 4.84
C LYS A 102 -3.44 -6.98 5.58
N GLU A 103 -4.55 -6.56 6.16
CA GLU A 103 -5.50 -7.42 6.82
C GLU A 103 -6.69 -7.72 5.90
N LEU A 104 -7.16 -8.96 5.94
CA LEU A 104 -8.32 -9.44 5.22
C LEU A 104 -9.30 -10.01 6.23
N GLY A 105 -10.48 -9.40 6.33
CA GLY A 105 -11.56 -9.92 7.16
C GLY A 105 -12.35 -11.00 6.42
N VAL A 106 -12.40 -12.20 6.99
CA VAL A 106 -13.23 -13.31 6.47
C VAL A 106 -14.59 -13.24 7.14
N TYR A 107 -15.66 -13.12 6.34
CA TYR A 107 -17.03 -12.97 6.81
C TYR A 107 -17.87 -14.19 6.44
N SER A 108 -18.65 -14.68 7.40
CA SER A 108 -19.61 -15.75 7.18
C SER A 108 -20.91 -15.23 6.52
N SER A 109 -21.78 -16.18 6.09
CA SER A 109 -23.12 -15.89 5.58
C SER A 109 -24.00 -15.15 6.58
N GLU A 110 -23.70 -15.24 7.88
CA GLU A 110 -24.35 -14.44 8.94
C GLU A 110 -23.81 -13.01 9.06
N ARG A 111 -22.91 -12.60 8.15
CA ARG A 111 -22.22 -11.31 8.15
C ARG A 111 -21.35 -11.07 9.40
N LYS A 112 -20.95 -12.14 10.08
CA LYS A 112 -20.00 -12.08 11.19
C LYS A 112 -18.58 -12.28 10.69
N LYS A 113 -17.64 -11.49 11.21
CA LYS A 113 -16.21 -11.72 10.96
C LYS A 113 -15.79 -12.96 11.72
N VAL A 114 -15.41 -14.00 11.00
CA VAL A 114 -15.06 -15.33 11.56
C VAL A 114 -13.56 -15.58 11.61
N ALA A 115 -12.78 -14.80 10.83
CA ALA A 115 -11.32 -14.84 10.89
C ALA A 115 -10.72 -13.52 10.35
N THR A 116 -9.47 -13.28 10.67
CA THR A 116 -8.62 -12.26 10.04
C THR A 116 -7.39 -12.95 9.49
N LEU A 117 -7.06 -12.69 8.23
CA LEU A 117 -5.83 -13.12 7.58
C LEU A 117 -4.93 -11.92 7.39
N THR A 118 -3.63 -12.10 7.53
CA THR A 118 -2.66 -11.02 7.38
C THR A 118 -1.60 -11.41 6.36
N ILE A 119 -1.32 -10.52 5.43
CA ILE A 119 -0.14 -10.61 4.57
C ILE A 119 0.75 -9.40 4.84
N ARG A 120 2.05 -9.62 4.83
CA ARG A 120 3.06 -8.57 5.00
C ARG A 120 4.29 -8.83 4.14
N GLY A 121 5.13 -7.81 4.02
CA GLY A 121 6.38 -7.89 3.28
C GLY A 121 6.97 -6.51 3.05
N ASN A 122 8.02 -6.45 2.23
CA ASN A 122 8.64 -5.21 1.81
C ASN A 122 8.86 -5.23 0.29
N VAL A 123 8.37 -4.20 -0.40
CA VAL A 123 8.52 -4.07 -1.85
C VAL A 123 9.74 -3.20 -2.17
N THR A 124 10.74 -3.77 -2.84
CA THR A 124 11.86 -3.03 -3.37
C THR A 124 11.43 -2.30 -4.65
N PRO A 125 11.61 -0.97 -4.74
CA PRO A 125 11.21 -0.20 -5.91
C PRO A 125 12.01 -0.62 -7.15
N ARG A 126 11.40 -0.52 -8.31
CA ARG A 126 12.13 -0.58 -9.58
C ARG A 126 12.84 0.76 -9.84
N MET A 127 13.92 0.71 -10.57
CA MET A 127 14.50 1.93 -11.12
C MET A 127 13.55 2.50 -12.18
N LYS A 128 13.21 3.77 -12.05
CA LYS A 128 12.44 4.48 -13.08
C LYS A 128 13.36 4.83 -14.24
N SER A 129 12.85 4.75 -15.45
CA SER A 129 13.58 5.23 -16.62
C SER A 129 13.71 6.76 -16.61
N THR A 130 14.62 7.28 -17.44
CA THR A 130 14.78 8.73 -17.59
C THR A 130 13.50 9.37 -18.10
N GLU A 131 12.76 8.70 -18.97
CA GLU A 131 11.48 9.19 -19.53
C GLU A 131 10.38 9.23 -18.46
N GLU A 132 10.42 8.32 -17.48
CA GLU A 132 9.46 8.32 -16.37
C GLU A 132 9.79 9.37 -15.31
N LEU A 133 11.08 9.65 -15.08
CA LEU A 133 11.51 10.71 -14.16
C LEU A 133 11.32 12.09 -14.76
N TYR A 134 11.51 12.22 -16.08
CA TYR A 134 11.45 13.45 -16.85
C TYR A 134 10.48 13.29 -18.03
N PRO A 135 9.16 13.23 -17.78
CA PRO A 135 8.15 12.88 -18.79
C PRO A 135 7.98 13.96 -19.87
N VAL A 136 8.39 15.19 -19.60
CA VAL A 136 8.18 16.30 -20.54
C VAL A 136 9.37 16.41 -21.49
N ASP A 137 9.12 16.29 -22.77
CA ASP A 137 10.11 16.55 -23.82
C ASP A 137 10.10 18.05 -24.15
N ALA A 138 11.20 18.74 -23.82
CA ALA A 138 11.39 20.17 -24.10
C ALA A 138 12.07 20.40 -25.45
N GLY A 139 12.36 19.35 -26.22
CA GLY A 139 13.06 19.42 -27.50
C GLY A 139 14.59 19.36 -27.40
N GLY A 140 15.25 19.04 -28.50
CA GLY A 140 16.72 18.96 -28.55
C GLY A 140 17.35 17.89 -27.65
N GLY A 141 16.57 16.96 -27.11
CA GLY A 141 16.99 15.96 -26.16
C GLY A 141 16.96 16.42 -24.69
N LEU A 142 16.46 17.61 -24.42
CA LEU A 142 16.19 18.08 -23.07
C LEU A 142 14.84 17.55 -22.60
N ARG A 143 14.84 16.87 -21.46
CA ARG A 143 13.63 16.40 -20.78
C ARG A 143 13.49 17.06 -19.42
N LEU A 144 12.25 17.33 -19.00
CA LEU A 144 11.92 17.97 -17.72
C LEU A 144 10.99 17.10 -16.89
N SER A 145 11.08 17.22 -15.58
CA SER A 145 10.18 16.53 -14.64
C SER A 145 8.76 17.12 -14.70
N THR A 146 8.64 18.41 -14.97
CA THR A 146 7.37 19.14 -15.12
C THR A 146 7.61 20.45 -15.87
N THR A 147 6.56 21.02 -16.45
CA THR A 147 6.56 22.41 -16.99
C THR A 147 5.87 23.39 -16.05
N LEU A 148 5.29 22.91 -14.96
CA LEU A 148 4.52 23.73 -14.05
C LEU A 148 5.13 23.69 -12.65
N ASN A 149 5.42 24.85 -12.09
CA ASN A 149 5.70 25.05 -10.68
C ASN A 149 4.52 25.78 -10.04
N ALA A 150 3.70 25.05 -9.29
CA ALA A 150 2.62 25.64 -8.53
C ALA A 150 3.12 25.96 -7.11
N PHE A 151 3.04 27.23 -6.74
CA PHE A 151 3.27 27.65 -5.36
C PHE A 151 1.92 27.72 -4.63
N SER A 152 1.83 27.05 -3.50
CA SER A 152 0.70 27.18 -2.57
C SER A 152 0.67 28.60 -2.00
N TYR A 153 -0.39 28.92 -1.21
CA TYR A 153 -0.50 30.22 -0.56
C TYR A 153 0.80 30.60 0.17
N ILE A 154 1.39 31.74 -0.23
CA ILE A 154 2.64 32.30 0.31
C ILE A 154 2.29 33.55 1.12
N ARG A 155 2.81 33.66 2.34
CA ARG A 155 2.65 34.84 3.19
C ARG A 155 3.66 35.92 2.83
N PRO A 156 3.33 37.21 2.94
CA PRO A 156 4.29 38.30 2.75
C PRO A 156 5.56 38.11 3.60
N GLY A 157 6.72 38.34 3.03
CA GLY A 157 8.02 38.16 3.65
C GLY A 157 8.52 36.70 3.64
N GLN A 158 7.81 35.77 3.01
CA GLN A 158 8.18 34.36 2.93
C GLN A 158 8.86 34.07 1.57
N GLN A 159 9.99 33.35 1.62
CA GLN A 159 10.63 32.80 0.42
C GLN A 159 10.20 31.35 0.24
N VAL A 160 9.74 30.99 -0.94
CA VAL A 160 9.42 29.62 -1.32
C VAL A 160 10.35 29.19 -2.44
N GLN A 161 10.90 27.98 -2.31
CA GLN A 161 11.78 27.39 -3.31
C GLN A 161 11.11 26.15 -3.90
N SER A 162 11.32 25.94 -5.20
CA SER A 162 10.90 24.76 -5.94
C SER A 162 11.96 24.42 -6.99
N ALA A 163 11.92 23.21 -7.50
CA ALA A 163 12.88 22.76 -8.51
C ALA A 163 12.16 22.02 -9.64
N ILE A 164 12.61 22.25 -10.87
CA ILE A 164 12.25 21.48 -12.05
C ILE A 164 13.44 20.59 -12.38
N GLY A 165 13.28 19.28 -12.26
CA GLY A 165 14.33 18.33 -12.66
C GLY A 165 14.52 18.34 -14.17
N TYR A 166 15.74 18.16 -14.63
CA TYR A 166 16.07 18.02 -16.04
C TYR A 166 16.96 16.80 -16.30
N ALA A 167 16.93 16.31 -17.54
CA ALA A 167 17.86 15.33 -18.09
C ALA A 167 18.21 15.66 -19.54
N ASN A 168 19.50 15.58 -19.88
CA ASN A 168 19.93 15.62 -21.25
C ASN A 168 20.02 14.18 -21.80
N THR A 169 19.07 13.80 -22.64
CA THR A 169 19.01 12.50 -23.29
C THR A 169 19.68 12.49 -24.66
N SER A 170 20.24 13.62 -25.10
CA SER A 170 20.97 13.72 -26.34
C SER A 170 22.45 13.32 -26.18
N GLY A 171 23.09 12.97 -27.28
CA GLY A 171 24.55 12.73 -27.30
C GLY A 171 25.41 13.99 -27.37
N LYS A 172 24.83 15.18 -27.16
CA LYS A 172 25.50 16.48 -27.29
C LYS A 172 25.27 17.34 -26.07
N THR A 173 26.22 18.25 -25.78
CA THR A 173 26.02 19.28 -24.75
C THR A 173 24.90 20.24 -25.19
N ILE A 174 23.91 20.44 -24.30
CA ILE A 174 22.82 21.41 -24.49
C ILE A 174 23.24 22.72 -23.83
N ARG A 175 23.16 23.82 -24.58
CA ARG A 175 23.23 25.17 -23.99
C ARG A 175 21.84 25.62 -23.61
N LEU A 176 21.68 25.94 -22.31
CA LEU A 176 20.40 26.39 -21.75
C LEU A 176 20.41 27.91 -21.62
N GLU A 177 19.48 28.57 -22.30
CA GLU A 177 19.23 29.98 -22.16
C GLU A 177 17.78 30.20 -21.69
N LEU A 178 17.63 30.71 -20.46
CA LEU A 178 16.33 31.02 -19.89
C LEU A 178 15.99 32.49 -20.16
N ARG A 179 14.85 32.77 -20.79
CA ARG A 179 14.34 34.13 -21.03
C ARG A 179 12.97 34.24 -20.34
N PRO A 180 12.82 35.17 -19.38
CA PRO A 180 11.50 35.43 -18.83
C PRO A 180 10.59 36.04 -19.89
N LEU A 181 9.39 35.51 -20.04
CA LEU A 181 8.35 36.10 -20.88
C LEU A 181 7.72 37.30 -20.18
N GLU A 182 7.51 37.17 -18.87
CA GLU A 182 7.06 38.22 -17.97
C GLU A 182 7.85 38.12 -16.67
N SER A 183 8.17 39.25 -16.04
CA SER A 183 8.89 39.29 -14.79
C SER A 183 8.29 40.32 -13.84
N SER A 184 7.80 39.81 -12.69
CA SER A 184 7.37 40.70 -11.60
C SER A 184 8.53 41.15 -10.71
N GLY A 185 9.77 40.70 -10.98
CA GLY A 185 10.92 40.88 -10.09
C GLY A 185 10.94 40.03 -8.84
N LEU A 186 9.89 39.23 -8.62
CA LEU A 186 9.73 38.36 -7.44
C LEU A 186 10.23 36.94 -7.68
N LEU A 187 10.59 36.60 -8.91
CA LEU A 187 11.02 35.25 -9.31
C LEU A 187 12.53 35.27 -9.61
N ALA A 188 13.28 34.44 -8.88
CA ALA A 188 14.67 34.14 -9.18
C ALA A 188 14.79 32.70 -9.71
N VAL A 189 15.44 32.53 -10.86
CA VAL A 189 15.67 31.22 -11.47
C VAL A 189 17.17 30.97 -11.58
N THR A 190 17.61 29.82 -11.11
CA THR A 190 19.01 29.36 -11.20
C THR A 190 19.05 28.07 -12.00
N ALA A 191 19.80 28.04 -13.08
CA ALA A 191 20.00 26.90 -13.94
C ALA A 191 21.45 26.81 -14.43
N PRO A 192 21.93 25.63 -14.82
CA PRO A 192 23.22 25.49 -15.49
C PRO A 192 23.15 26.17 -16.89
N ARG A 193 24.25 26.70 -17.34
CA ARG A 193 24.36 27.25 -18.72
C ARG A 193 24.56 26.15 -19.76
N GLU A 194 25.19 25.06 -19.36
CA GLU A 194 25.50 23.92 -20.22
C GLU A 194 25.14 22.63 -19.46
N ILE A 195 24.57 21.68 -20.17
CA ILE A 195 24.15 20.36 -19.64
C ILE A 195 24.84 19.31 -20.49
N ALA A 196 25.77 18.55 -19.91
CA ALA A 196 26.50 17.51 -20.61
C ALA A 196 25.59 16.34 -21.05
N PRO A 197 26.01 15.52 -22.03
CA PRO A 197 25.30 14.30 -22.41
C PRO A 197 25.06 13.39 -21.20
N GLY A 198 23.82 12.95 -21.00
CA GLY A 198 23.44 12.07 -19.88
C GLY A 198 23.34 12.77 -18.52
N GLU A 199 23.66 14.04 -18.43
CA GLU A 199 23.57 14.80 -17.17
C GLU A 199 22.12 14.99 -16.75
N GLN A 200 21.89 14.84 -15.44
CA GLN A 200 20.63 15.10 -14.75
C GLN A 200 20.86 16.10 -13.63
N GLY A 201 19.89 16.96 -13.39
CA GLY A 201 20.00 17.98 -12.35
C GLY A 201 18.69 18.74 -12.15
N SER A 202 18.78 19.95 -11.62
CA SER A 202 17.62 20.78 -11.29
C SER A 202 17.78 22.22 -11.72
N ILE A 203 16.72 22.80 -12.24
CA ILE A 203 16.50 24.23 -12.38
C ILE A 203 15.78 24.70 -11.11
N ASN A 204 16.44 25.52 -10.31
CA ASN A 204 15.88 26.00 -9.06
C ASN A 204 15.11 27.31 -9.28
N VAL A 205 13.94 27.38 -8.70
CA VAL A 205 13.04 28.53 -8.78
C VAL A 205 12.74 29.01 -7.38
N ALA A 206 13.07 30.25 -7.08
CA ALA A 206 12.77 30.91 -5.81
C ALA A 206 11.77 32.04 -6.05
N TYR A 207 10.73 32.09 -5.23
CA TYR A 207 9.73 33.14 -5.26
C TYR A 207 9.76 33.92 -3.95
N LEU A 208 9.89 35.24 -4.07
CA LEU A 208 10.01 36.19 -2.95
C LEU A 208 8.79 37.11 -2.97
N ILE A 209 8.07 37.22 -1.84
CA ILE A 209 6.98 38.17 -1.67
C ILE A 209 7.36 39.14 -0.55
#